data_261557ee42c1fceeed6c8bc18cc100bd
#
_entry.id   261557ee42c1fceeed6c8bc18cc100bd
#
_cell.length_a   1.000
_cell.length_b   1.000
_cell.length_c   1.000
_cell.angle_alpha   90.00
_cell.angle_beta   90.00
_cell.angle_gamma   90.00
#
_symmetry.space_group_name_H-M   'P 1'
#
loop_
_entity.id
_entity.type
_entity.pdbx_description
1 polymer ?
#
loop_
_entity_poly.entity_id
_entity_poly.type
_entity_poly.pdbx_seq_one_letter_code
_entity_poly.pdbx_strand_id
1 'polypeptide(L)'
;MVKKAEFIYTFLLIWLLVPQVFAMPDLNKAFKEITFESSSSKNLKLDAYKGKVMLVFFGYTHCPDICPTTMLDLSKTLRELGEDASRVQPIFISVDFKRDSPEQLQNYVEFFDKNIIGLTSSEEMLNLASEYFRTSYALLDSKDKENYIVEHSSNLYIIDENLFVKRIIPNGLPHTEITKAVRKILAN
;
A
#
# COMPACT_ATOMS: atom_id res chain seq x y z
N MET A 1 -0.53 -53.42 33.05
CA MET A 1 -0.86 -52.02 33.41
C MET A 1 0.11 -51.02 32.71
N VAL A 2 0.31 -51.07 31.38
CA VAL A 2 1.30 -50.22 30.68
C VAL A 2 0.69 -49.42 29.47
N LYS A 3 -0.63 -49.49 29.22
CA LYS A 3 -1.27 -48.88 28.06
C LYS A 3 -1.91 -47.49 28.27
N LYS A 4 -1.86 -46.91 29.48
CA LYS A 4 -2.48 -45.59 29.77
C LYS A 4 -1.52 -44.40 29.65
N ALA A 5 -0.21 -44.61 29.63
CA ALA A 5 0.75 -43.51 29.56
C ALA A 5 1.04 -42.99 28.16
N GLU A 6 0.94 -43.84 27.14
CA GLU A 6 1.25 -43.44 25.76
C GLU A 6 0.17 -42.53 25.10
N PHE A 7 -1.07 -42.61 25.56
CA PHE A 7 -2.16 -41.81 25.01
C PHE A 7 -2.11 -40.34 25.45
N ILE A 8 -1.50 -40.07 26.58
CA ILE A 8 -1.38 -38.70 27.12
C ILE A 8 -0.26 -37.94 26.41
N TYR A 9 0.82 -38.59 26.01
CA TYR A 9 1.91 -37.92 25.24
C TYR A 9 1.55 -37.58 23.81
N THR A 10 0.70 -38.37 23.17
CA THR A 10 0.22 -38.09 21.78
C THR A 10 -0.71 -36.88 21.76
N PHE A 11 -1.51 -36.65 22.80
CA PHE A 11 -2.41 -35.49 22.88
C PHE A 11 -1.66 -34.19 23.21
N LEU A 12 -0.55 -34.26 23.96
CA LEU A 12 0.30 -33.10 24.30
C LEU A 12 1.12 -32.60 23.10
N LEU A 13 1.50 -33.50 22.15
CA LEU A 13 2.25 -33.12 20.94
C LEU A 13 1.40 -32.44 19.86
N ILE A 14 0.09 -32.72 19.82
CA ILE A 14 -0.84 -32.08 18.85
C ILE A 14 -1.10 -30.62 19.22
N TRP A 15 -0.96 -30.23 20.48
CA TRP A 15 -1.17 -28.85 20.93
C TRP A 15 -0.05 -27.89 20.53
N LEU A 16 1.12 -28.41 20.10
CA LEU A 16 2.26 -27.60 19.66
C LEU A 16 2.22 -27.24 18.16
N LEU A 17 1.23 -27.75 17.40
CA LEU A 17 1.03 -27.48 15.98
C LEU A 17 -0.11 -26.49 15.71
N VAL A 18 -0.48 -25.65 16.68
CA VAL A 18 -1.37 -24.52 16.40
C VAL A 18 -0.62 -23.60 15.44
N PRO A 19 -1.11 -23.42 14.19
CA PRO A 19 -0.48 -22.49 13.26
C PRO A 19 -0.49 -21.12 13.95
N GLN A 20 0.69 -20.55 14.12
CA GLN A 20 0.81 -19.17 14.56
C GLN A 20 0.12 -18.33 13.51
N VAL A 21 -1.11 -17.92 13.78
CA VAL A 21 -1.80 -16.92 12.98
C VAL A 21 -0.99 -15.64 13.16
N PHE A 22 -0.12 -15.37 12.20
CA PHE A 22 0.55 -14.09 12.14
C PHE A 22 -0.53 -13.01 12.01
N ALA A 23 -0.86 -12.37 13.11
CA ALA A 23 -1.73 -11.21 13.09
C ALA A 23 -1.17 -10.19 12.10
N MET A 24 -2.05 -9.61 11.27
CA MET A 24 -1.65 -8.49 10.41
C MET A 24 -1.06 -7.39 11.31
N PRO A 25 0.05 -6.76 10.92
CA PRO A 25 0.59 -5.64 11.68
C PRO A 25 -0.48 -4.58 11.93
N ASP A 26 -0.44 -3.92 13.09
CA ASP A 26 -1.37 -2.84 13.39
C ASP A 26 -1.03 -1.62 12.54
N LEU A 27 -1.73 -1.45 11.42
CA LEU A 27 -1.55 -0.33 10.51
C LEU A 27 -1.88 1.02 11.14
N ASN A 28 -2.69 1.07 12.21
CA ASN A 28 -2.92 2.30 12.96
C ASN A 28 -1.63 2.85 13.57
N LYS A 29 -0.70 1.96 13.95
CA LYS A 29 0.64 2.35 14.41
C LYS A 29 1.46 2.91 13.24
N ALA A 30 1.48 2.22 12.10
CA ALA A 30 2.15 2.66 10.88
C ALA A 30 1.72 4.08 10.47
N PHE A 31 0.42 4.35 10.44
CA PHE A 31 -0.12 5.65 10.03
C PHE A 31 0.31 6.80 10.95
N LYS A 32 0.69 6.52 12.18
CA LYS A 32 1.17 7.52 13.14
C LYS A 32 2.70 7.65 13.18
N GLU A 33 3.42 6.59 12.91
CA GLU A 33 4.89 6.54 13.02
C GLU A 33 5.59 6.94 11.73
N ILE A 34 5.03 6.54 10.57
CA ILE A 34 5.66 6.81 9.29
C ILE A 34 5.34 8.22 8.84
N THR A 35 6.39 8.96 8.53
CA THR A 35 6.30 10.29 7.93
C THR A 35 6.69 10.24 6.47
N PHE A 36 5.91 10.94 5.65
CA PHE A 36 6.14 11.08 4.22
C PHE A 36 6.38 12.55 3.86
N GLU A 37 6.97 12.76 2.70
CA GLU A 37 7.14 14.06 2.08
C GLU A 37 6.25 14.14 0.82
N SER A 38 5.58 15.27 0.67
CA SER A 38 4.86 15.68 -0.54
C SER A 38 5.36 17.04 -0.99
N SER A 39 4.95 17.50 -2.17
CA SER A 39 5.27 18.86 -2.67
C SER A 39 4.79 19.98 -1.72
N SER A 40 3.80 19.70 -0.88
CA SER A 40 3.21 20.68 0.06
C SER A 40 3.60 20.49 1.53
N SER A 41 4.19 19.34 1.91
CA SER A 41 4.50 19.02 3.31
C SER A 41 5.68 18.05 3.42
N LYS A 42 6.59 18.34 4.35
CA LYS A 42 7.73 17.46 4.69
C LYS A 42 7.45 16.45 5.80
N ASN A 43 6.30 16.55 6.48
CA ASN A 43 5.96 15.71 7.62
C ASN A 43 4.50 15.25 7.51
N LEU A 44 4.12 14.66 6.39
CA LEU A 44 2.78 14.15 6.17
C LEU A 44 2.65 12.73 6.72
N LYS A 45 1.57 12.48 7.45
CA LYS A 45 1.21 11.15 7.94
C LYS A 45 -0.09 10.69 7.30
N LEU A 46 -0.24 9.39 7.08
CA LEU A 46 -1.44 8.86 6.42
C LEU A 46 -2.70 9.00 7.28
N ASP A 47 -2.58 9.14 8.61
CA ASP A 47 -3.73 9.41 9.49
C ASP A 47 -4.37 10.79 9.25
N ALA A 48 -3.69 11.72 8.56
CA ALA A 48 -4.28 12.97 8.10
C ALA A 48 -5.46 12.77 7.15
N TYR A 49 -5.56 11.60 6.50
CA TYR A 49 -6.66 11.24 5.61
C TYR A 49 -7.74 10.39 6.27
N LYS A 50 -7.72 10.27 7.60
CA LYS A 50 -8.80 9.62 8.35
C LYS A 50 -10.15 10.25 8.00
N GLY A 51 -11.17 9.43 7.79
CA GLY A 51 -12.48 9.86 7.31
C GLY A 51 -12.65 9.80 5.78
N LYS A 52 -11.58 9.39 5.06
CA LYS A 52 -11.65 9.06 3.63
C LYS A 52 -11.23 7.61 3.39
N VAL A 53 -11.77 7.00 2.36
CA VAL A 53 -11.24 5.74 1.83
C VAL A 53 -9.95 6.02 1.10
N MET A 54 -8.83 5.40 1.53
CA MET A 54 -7.55 5.58 0.86
C MET A 54 -7.28 4.45 -0.13
N LEU A 55 -6.73 4.79 -1.30
CA LEU A 55 -6.24 3.87 -2.32
C LEU A 55 -4.72 4.03 -2.38
N VAL A 56 -3.99 3.15 -1.68
CA VAL A 56 -2.53 3.27 -1.54
C VAL A 56 -1.83 2.31 -2.49
N PHE A 57 -0.93 2.83 -3.31
CA PHE A 57 -0.12 2.09 -4.27
C PHE A 57 1.36 2.47 -4.13
N PHE A 58 2.23 1.45 -4.07
CA PHE A 58 3.68 1.62 -4.04
C PHE A 58 4.24 1.46 -5.44
N GLY A 59 5.11 2.39 -5.86
CA GLY A 59 5.68 2.39 -7.20
C GLY A 59 6.85 3.35 -7.33
N TYR A 60 7.19 3.77 -8.55
CA TYR A 60 8.20 4.80 -8.83
C TYR A 60 7.95 5.44 -10.20
N THR A 61 8.43 6.69 -10.42
CA THR A 61 8.07 7.44 -11.63
C THR A 61 8.70 6.87 -12.91
N HIS A 62 9.86 6.23 -12.80
CA HIS A 62 10.60 5.63 -13.93
C HIS A 62 10.14 4.19 -14.25
N CYS A 63 9.04 3.71 -13.66
CA CYS A 63 8.48 2.40 -13.99
C CYS A 63 7.87 2.43 -15.40
N PRO A 64 8.31 1.52 -16.32
CA PRO A 64 7.91 1.64 -17.72
C PRO A 64 6.51 1.11 -18.03
N ASP A 65 5.88 0.34 -17.12
CA ASP A 65 4.66 -0.43 -17.46
C ASP A 65 3.60 -0.40 -16.35
N ILE A 66 3.84 -1.06 -15.22
CA ILE A 66 2.82 -1.34 -14.20
C ILE A 66 2.31 -0.07 -13.53
N CYS A 67 3.21 0.87 -13.17
CA CYS A 67 2.81 2.08 -12.46
C CYS A 67 1.89 2.98 -13.30
N PRO A 68 2.22 3.35 -14.55
CA PRO A 68 1.30 4.17 -15.34
C PRO A 68 -0.04 3.49 -15.60
N THR A 69 -0.08 2.17 -15.78
CA THR A 69 -1.32 1.41 -15.96
C THR A 69 -2.20 1.49 -14.70
N THR A 70 -1.62 1.26 -13.52
CA THR A 70 -2.34 1.38 -12.24
C THR A 70 -2.84 2.80 -12.01
N MET A 71 -2.03 3.82 -12.32
CA MET A 71 -2.42 5.23 -12.17
C MET A 71 -3.59 5.59 -13.09
N LEU A 72 -3.61 5.08 -14.32
CA LEU A 72 -4.75 5.22 -15.24
C LEU A 72 -6.02 4.55 -14.68
N ASP A 73 -5.90 3.39 -14.06
CA ASP A 73 -7.04 2.69 -13.45
C ASP A 73 -7.56 3.42 -12.21
N LEU A 74 -6.69 4.04 -11.41
CA LEU A 74 -7.10 4.94 -10.31
C LEU A 74 -7.87 6.16 -10.86
N SER A 75 -7.36 6.81 -11.91
CA SER A 75 -8.03 7.93 -12.56
C SER A 75 -9.41 7.55 -13.11
N LYS A 76 -9.54 6.38 -13.77
CA LYS A 76 -10.83 5.85 -14.24
C LYS A 76 -11.77 5.56 -13.08
N THR A 77 -11.25 4.98 -12.00
CA THR A 77 -12.02 4.71 -10.77
C THR A 77 -12.60 5.99 -10.19
N LEU A 78 -11.81 7.05 -10.05
CA LEU A 78 -12.29 8.34 -9.54
C LEU A 78 -13.40 8.93 -10.42
N ARG A 79 -13.23 8.88 -11.74
CA ARG A 79 -14.27 9.34 -12.68
C ARG A 79 -15.56 8.54 -12.57
N GLU A 80 -15.46 7.22 -12.43
CA GLU A 80 -16.61 6.32 -12.30
C GLU A 80 -17.34 6.47 -10.96
N LEU A 81 -16.62 6.84 -9.90
CA LEU A 81 -17.21 7.14 -8.59
C LEU A 81 -18.06 8.44 -8.61
N GLY A 82 -17.78 9.39 -9.50
CA GLY A 82 -18.51 10.63 -9.58
C GLY A 82 -18.41 11.45 -8.30
N GLU A 83 -19.52 11.81 -7.68
CA GLU A 83 -19.55 12.60 -6.43
C GLU A 83 -18.88 11.89 -5.25
N ASP A 84 -18.96 10.55 -5.21
CA ASP A 84 -18.30 9.74 -4.17
C ASP A 84 -16.78 9.85 -4.21
N ALA A 85 -16.18 10.29 -5.34
CA ALA A 85 -14.73 10.49 -5.43
C ALA A 85 -14.19 11.49 -4.39
N SER A 86 -15.02 12.44 -3.92
CA SER A 86 -14.66 13.39 -2.87
C SER A 86 -14.35 12.72 -1.51
N ARG A 87 -14.90 11.52 -1.29
CA ARG A 87 -14.69 10.68 -0.09
C ARG A 87 -13.50 9.74 -0.23
N VAL A 88 -12.79 9.77 -1.37
CA VAL A 88 -11.68 8.87 -1.68
C VAL A 88 -10.39 9.66 -1.81
N GLN A 89 -9.30 9.13 -1.27
CA GLN A 89 -7.97 9.70 -1.42
C GLN A 89 -7.01 8.67 -2.04
N PRO A 90 -6.71 8.77 -3.33
CA PRO A 90 -5.65 7.99 -3.93
C PRO A 90 -4.28 8.54 -3.55
N ILE A 91 -3.37 7.64 -3.23
CA ILE A 91 -2.02 7.94 -2.76
C ILE A 91 -1.02 7.05 -3.50
N PHE A 92 -0.08 7.67 -4.17
CA PHE A 92 1.06 7.02 -4.79
C PHE A 92 2.29 7.23 -3.91
N ILE A 93 2.87 6.14 -3.38
CA ILE A 93 4.08 6.17 -2.56
C ILE A 93 5.25 5.69 -3.40
N SER A 94 6.19 6.60 -3.68
CA SER A 94 7.42 6.20 -4.36
C SER A 94 8.35 5.45 -3.42
N VAL A 95 8.86 4.32 -3.91
CA VAL A 95 9.93 3.54 -3.27
C VAL A 95 11.32 3.85 -3.85
N ASP A 96 11.38 4.78 -4.80
CA ASP A 96 12.64 5.26 -5.37
C ASP A 96 13.08 6.59 -4.75
N PHE A 97 13.40 6.54 -3.48
CA PHE A 97 13.82 7.70 -2.69
C PHE A 97 15.08 8.41 -3.20
N LYS A 98 15.78 7.81 -4.18
CA LYS A 98 17.00 8.41 -4.77
C LYS A 98 16.71 9.31 -5.96
N ARG A 99 15.69 8.99 -6.77
CA ARG A 99 15.36 9.73 -8.00
C ARG A 99 14.07 10.55 -7.89
N ASP A 100 13.09 10.07 -7.13
CA ASP A 100 11.76 10.67 -7.08
C ASP A 100 11.67 11.75 -6.00
N SER A 101 11.86 13.02 -6.38
CA SER A 101 11.60 14.15 -5.48
C SER A 101 10.10 14.39 -5.29
N PRO A 102 9.68 15.05 -4.19
CA PRO A 102 8.27 15.40 -3.98
C PRO A 102 7.64 16.17 -5.14
N GLU A 103 8.38 17.10 -5.77
CA GLU A 103 7.91 17.90 -6.90
C GLU A 103 7.74 17.06 -8.17
N GLN A 104 8.70 16.16 -8.45
CA GLN A 104 8.60 15.23 -9.59
C GLN A 104 7.42 14.28 -9.42
N LEU A 105 7.20 13.77 -8.21
CA LEU A 105 6.06 12.92 -7.90
C LEU A 105 4.73 13.63 -8.11
N GLN A 106 4.61 14.88 -7.64
CA GLN A 106 3.38 15.65 -7.83
C GLN A 106 3.08 15.87 -9.32
N ASN A 107 4.08 16.25 -10.11
CA ASN A 107 3.92 16.40 -11.56
C ASN A 107 3.52 15.08 -12.24
N TYR A 108 4.11 13.97 -11.80
CA TYR A 108 3.80 12.64 -12.33
C TYR A 108 2.35 12.23 -12.03
N VAL A 109 1.89 12.35 -10.78
CA VAL A 109 0.54 11.92 -10.42
C VAL A 109 -0.55 12.83 -10.99
N GLU A 110 -0.29 14.14 -11.10
CA GLU A 110 -1.23 15.11 -11.69
C GLU A 110 -1.50 14.85 -13.17
N PHE A 111 -0.55 14.26 -13.88
CA PHE A 111 -0.77 13.83 -15.27
C PHE A 111 -1.94 12.86 -15.41
N PHE A 112 -2.19 12.02 -14.38
CA PHE A 112 -3.29 11.05 -14.37
C PHE A 112 -4.56 11.63 -13.75
N ASP A 113 -4.45 12.22 -12.56
CA ASP A 113 -5.57 12.91 -11.89
C ASP A 113 -5.03 13.85 -10.79
N LYS A 114 -5.52 15.08 -10.77
CA LYS A 114 -5.13 16.12 -9.79
C LYS A 114 -5.44 15.79 -8.33
N ASN A 115 -6.33 14.82 -8.09
CA ASN A 115 -6.69 14.37 -6.74
C ASN A 115 -5.75 13.27 -6.21
N ILE A 116 -4.86 12.74 -7.04
CA ILE A 116 -3.86 11.76 -6.59
C ILE A 116 -2.71 12.50 -5.92
N ILE A 117 -2.27 12.01 -4.78
CA ILE A 117 -1.14 12.60 -4.05
C ILE A 117 0.09 11.71 -4.22
N GLY A 118 1.20 12.31 -4.64
CA GLY A 118 2.51 11.68 -4.69
C GLY A 118 3.26 11.88 -3.37
N LEU A 119 3.75 10.79 -2.79
CA LEU A 119 4.51 10.77 -1.55
C LEU A 119 5.84 10.05 -1.73
N THR A 120 6.86 10.52 -1.05
CA THR A 120 8.14 9.82 -0.86
C THR A 120 8.56 9.88 0.60
N SER A 121 9.65 9.21 0.97
CA SER A 121 10.20 9.29 2.31
C SER A 121 11.66 8.86 2.33
N SER A 122 12.31 8.89 3.51
CA SER A 122 13.63 8.29 3.69
C SER A 122 13.56 6.77 3.50
N GLU A 123 14.71 6.18 3.15
CA GLU A 123 14.84 4.71 3.02
C GLU A 123 14.36 3.98 4.28
N GLU A 124 14.70 4.51 5.46
CA GLU A 124 14.27 3.95 6.75
C GLU A 124 12.75 3.91 6.88
N MET A 125 12.08 5.03 6.57
CA MET A 125 10.61 5.12 6.66
C MET A 125 9.92 4.27 5.59
N LEU A 126 10.50 4.15 4.39
CA LEU A 126 9.98 3.27 3.33
C LEU A 126 10.13 1.79 3.69
N ASN A 127 11.24 1.40 4.33
CA ASN A 127 11.42 0.04 4.85
C ASN A 127 10.37 -0.26 5.92
N LEU A 128 10.16 0.66 6.86
CA LEU A 128 9.11 0.53 7.87
C LEU A 128 7.72 0.43 7.25
N ALA A 129 7.41 1.26 6.25
CA ALA A 129 6.15 1.17 5.49
C ALA A 129 6.00 -0.19 4.82
N SER A 130 7.07 -0.72 4.23
CA SER A 130 7.08 -2.03 3.57
C SER A 130 6.75 -3.16 4.54
N GLU A 131 7.27 -3.13 5.75
CA GLU A 131 6.95 -4.12 6.79
C GLU A 131 5.46 -4.09 7.15
N TYR A 132 4.91 -2.90 7.42
CA TYR A 132 3.51 -2.73 7.82
C TYR A 132 2.53 -3.11 6.71
N PHE A 133 2.80 -2.69 5.47
CA PHE A 133 1.95 -3.01 4.32
C PHE A 133 2.21 -4.41 3.75
N ARG A 134 3.23 -5.14 4.28
CA ARG A 134 3.70 -6.41 3.71
C ARG A 134 3.95 -6.30 2.21
N THR A 135 4.55 -5.21 1.82
CA THR A 135 5.05 -4.95 0.47
C THR A 135 6.56 -5.13 0.46
N SER A 136 7.17 -5.15 -0.70
CA SER A 136 8.61 -5.24 -0.85
C SER A 136 9.08 -4.41 -2.01
N TYR A 137 10.30 -3.90 -1.92
CA TYR A 137 11.00 -3.27 -3.03
C TYR A 137 12.50 -3.55 -2.96
N ALA A 138 13.16 -3.51 -4.10
CA ALA A 138 14.61 -3.64 -4.21
C ALA A 138 15.14 -2.81 -5.39
N LEU A 139 16.18 -2.04 -5.15
CA LEU A 139 16.89 -1.30 -6.19
C LEU A 139 17.89 -2.26 -6.85
N LEU A 140 17.64 -2.66 -8.10
CA LEU A 140 18.48 -3.58 -8.84
C LEU A 140 19.57 -2.83 -9.59
N ASP A 141 20.80 -3.32 -9.47
CA ASP A 141 22.02 -2.87 -10.16
C ASP A 141 22.25 -1.34 -10.17
N SER A 142 22.46 -0.80 -8.99
CA SER A 142 22.67 0.64 -8.80
C SER A 142 24.07 1.15 -9.12
N LYS A 143 24.86 0.44 -9.93
CA LYS A 143 26.18 0.95 -10.40
C LYS A 143 26.01 2.20 -11.26
N ASP A 144 24.92 2.24 -12.04
CA ASP A 144 24.46 3.43 -12.75
C ASP A 144 23.42 4.15 -11.89
N LYS A 145 23.75 5.35 -11.41
CA LYS A 145 22.86 6.13 -10.52
C LYS A 145 21.59 6.62 -11.22
N GLU A 146 21.55 6.60 -12.54
CA GLU A 146 20.45 7.15 -13.34
C GLU A 146 19.58 6.05 -13.98
N ASN A 147 20.15 4.88 -14.32
CA ASN A 147 19.47 3.84 -15.12
C ASN A 147 19.33 2.51 -14.39
N TYR A 148 18.82 2.51 -13.18
CA TYR A 148 18.50 1.28 -12.46
C TYR A 148 17.00 0.98 -12.44
N ILE A 149 16.66 -0.29 -12.26
CA ILE A 149 15.28 -0.77 -12.11
C ILE A 149 14.98 -0.94 -10.62
N VAL A 150 13.74 -0.63 -10.24
CA VAL A 150 13.24 -0.94 -8.90
C VAL A 150 12.20 -2.06 -9.03
N GLU A 151 12.54 -3.23 -8.49
CA GLU A 151 11.53 -4.27 -8.29
C GLU A 151 10.66 -3.88 -7.09
N HIS A 152 9.34 -4.01 -7.22
CA HIS A 152 8.42 -3.72 -6.13
C HIS A 152 7.14 -4.55 -6.23
N SER A 153 6.50 -4.77 -5.08
CA SER A 153 5.15 -5.34 -5.05
C SER A 153 4.16 -4.32 -5.64
N SER A 154 3.27 -4.80 -6.52
CA SER A 154 2.34 -3.96 -7.29
C SER A 154 0.89 -4.08 -6.83
N ASN A 155 0.67 -4.37 -5.55
CA ASN A 155 -0.66 -4.43 -4.97
C ASN A 155 -1.22 -3.04 -4.68
N LEU A 156 -2.53 -2.87 -4.90
CA LEU A 156 -3.29 -1.70 -4.46
C LEU A 156 -3.99 -2.02 -3.14
N TYR A 157 -3.79 -1.19 -2.13
CA TYR A 157 -4.40 -1.31 -0.81
C TYR A 157 -5.60 -0.39 -0.70
N ILE A 158 -6.78 -0.94 -0.36
CA ILE A 158 -7.97 -0.15 -0.05
C ILE A 158 -8.14 -0.12 1.47
N ILE A 159 -8.07 1.08 2.03
CA ILE A 159 -8.12 1.36 3.45
C ILE A 159 -9.38 2.16 3.73
N ASP A 160 -10.17 1.76 4.71
CA ASP A 160 -11.41 2.44 5.05
C ASP A 160 -11.21 3.75 5.82
N GLU A 161 -12.30 4.46 6.07
CA GLU A 161 -12.35 5.74 6.78
C GLU A 161 -11.84 5.66 8.23
N ASN A 162 -11.74 4.44 8.79
CA ASN A 162 -11.24 4.15 10.14
C ASN A 162 -9.80 3.63 10.15
N LEU A 163 -9.10 3.68 9.00
CA LEU A 163 -7.71 3.25 8.82
C LEU A 163 -7.51 1.73 8.86
N PHE A 164 -8.52 0.92 8.52
CA PHE A 164 -8.38 -0.52 8.37
C PHE A 164 -8.22 -0.92 6.91
N VAL A 165 -7.25 -1.78 6.61
CA VAL A 165 -7.15 -2.39 5.28
C VAL A 165 -8.32 -3.33 5.06
N LYS A 166 -9.16 -2.98 4.11
CA LYS A 166 -10.35 -3.78 3.73
C LYS A 166 -10.10 -4.71 2.57
N ARG A 167 -9.24 -4.31 1.64
CA ARG A 167 -8.87 -5.14 0.51
C ARG A 167 -7.44 -4.86 0.05
N ILE A 168 -6.83 -5.91 -0.47
CA ILE A 168 -5.61 -5.85 -1.26
C ILE A 168 -5.99 -6.33 -2.65
N ILE A 169 -5.82 -5.48 -3.65
CA ILE A 169 -6.13 -5.78 -5.06
C ILE A 169 -4.82 -6.05 -5.76
N PRO A 170 -4.60 -7.26 -6.30
CA PRO A 170 -3.42 -7.56 -7.08
C PRO A 170 -3.42 -6.78 -8.38
N ASN A 171 -2.23 -6.50 -8.91
CA ASN A 171 -2.06 -5.86 -10.21
C ASN A 171 -2.76 -6.67 -11.32
N GLY A 172 -3.24 -5.95 -12.35
CA GLY A 172 -3.90 -6.55 -13.52
C GLY A 172 -5.41 -6.73 -13.38
N LEU A 173 -6.01 -6.40 -12.22
CA LEU A 173 -7.47 -6.30 -12.13
C LEU A 173 -7.94 -4.94 -12.69
N PRO A 174 -9.04 -4.93 -13.47
CA PRO A 174 -9.53 -3.70 -14.10
C PRO A 174 -10.07 -2.70 -13.06
N HIS A 175 -10.07 -1.41 -13.42
CA HIS A 175 -10.61 -0.34 -12.56
C HIS A 175 -12.03 -0.60 -12.06
N THR A 176 -12.86 -1.32 -12.80
CA THR A 176 -14.23 -1.68 -12.40
C THR A 176 -14.27 -2.51 -11.10
N GLU A 177 -13.28 -3.39 -10.88
CA GLU A 177 -13.17 -4.15 -9.63
C GLU A 177 -12.71 -3.24 -8.47
N ILE A 178 -11.85 -2.24 -8.75
CA ILE A 178 -11.47 -1.23 -7.77
C ILE A 178 -12.68 -0.39 -7.38
N THR A 179 -13.43 0.14 -8.37
CA THR A 179 -14.64 0.92 -8.16
C THR A 179 -15.68 0.16 -7.35
N LYS A 180 -15.94 -1.10 -7.70
CA LYS A 180 -16.89 -1.97 -6.98
C LYS A 180 -16.48 -2.17 -5.52
N ALA A 181 -15.18 -2.39 -5.28
CA ALA A 181 -14.67 -2.56 -3.92
C ALA A 181 -14.81 -1.27 -3.09
N VAL A 182 -14.49 -0.11 -3.68
CA VAL A 182 -14.64 1.20 -3.03
C VAL A 182 -16.10 1.48 -2.70
N ARG A 183 -17.02 1.34 -3.66
CA ARG A 183 -18.47 1.53 -3.43
C ARG A 183 -19.01 0.66 -2.29
N LYS A 184 -18.55 -0.59 -2.22
CA LYS A 184 -18.93 -1.49 -1.12
C LYS A 184 -18.47 -0.99 0.25
N ILE A 185 -17.32 -0.34 0.33
CA ILE A 185 -16.78 0.23 1.58
C ILE A 185 -17.52 1.51 1.95
N LEU A 186 -17.79 2.38 0.97
CA LEU A 186 -18.49 3.65 1.17
C LEU A 186 -19.98 3.49 1.57
N ALA A 187 -20.57 2.30 1.32
CA ALA A 187 -21.96 1.97 1.64
C ALA A 187 -22.14 1.39 3.06
N ASN A 188 -21.06 1.07 3.78
CA ASN A 188 -21.10 0.51 5.13
C ASN A 188 -20.81 1.57 6.20
#